data_9280b2335e675ee49d720bc68f83d6ca
#
_entry.id   9280b2335e675ee49d720bc68f83d6ca
#
_cell.length_a   1.000
_cell.length_b   1.000
_cell.length_c   1.000
_cell.angle_alpha   90.00
_cell.angle_beta   90.00
_cell.angle_gamma   90.00
#
_symmetry.space_group_name_H-M   'P 1'
#
loop_
_entity.id
_entity.type
_entity.pdbx_description
1 polymer ?
#
loop_
_entity_poly.entity_id
_entity_poly.type
_entity_poly.pdbx_seq_one_letter_code
_entity_poly.pdbx_strand_id
1 'polypeptide(L)'
;MRRFPNTRLRRNREQDFVRRLVRENRVSADDLIYPMFVIDGTNTQTDIPSMPGISRLSVDLAVKEAKMLFELGLPAIALFPNVESTLRTLDGAEAYNEQGLVPTAVRAIKAAVPDLGIITDAALDPYTSHGQDGILNADNYVENDITVEALRRQASVCAAAGADVIAPSDMMDGRVGAIREQLDTDQHINTRIMAYSAKYASSYYGPFRDAVGASATLATGNKKTYQMDSANSDEALHEVALDIEEGADMVMVKPGQPYLDVVRRVKDTFQVPTFAYQVSGEYAMHMAAINQGWLD
;
A
#
# COMPACT_ATOMS: atom_id res chain seq x y z
N MET A 1 -9.31 -3.35 -44.59
CA MET A 1 -8.02 -3.58 -43.85
C MET A 1 -7.04 -2.45 -44.17
N ARG A 2 -6.40 -1.88 -43.15
CA ARG A 2 -5.39 -0.83 -43.34
C ARG A 2 -4.09 -1.46 -43.89
N ARG A 3 -3.55 -0.97 -45.01
CA ARG A 3 -2.36 -1.56 -45.68
C ARG A 3 -1.34 -0.49 -46.06
N PHE A 4 -0.04 -0.84 -45.95
CA PHE A 4 1.03 -0.11 -46.57
C PHE A 4 0.89 -0.14 -48.12
N PRO A 5 1.22 0.95 -48.87
CA PRO A 5 1.77 2.24 -48.40
C PRO A 5 0.73 3.26 -47.91
N ASN A 6 -0.58 3.00 -48.06
CA ASN A 6 -1.63 3.98 -47.71
C ASN A 6 -1.71 4.22 -46.19
N THR A 7 -1.52 3.15 -45.38
CA THR A 7 -1.41 3.26 -43.93
C THR A 7 0.04 3.31 -43.49
N ARG A 8 0.41 4.40 -42.83
CA ARG A 8 1.74 4.62 -42.26
C ARG A 8 1.57 5.15 -40.83
N LEU A 9 1.65 4.28 -39.86
CA LEU A 9 1.46 4.64 -38.44
C LEU A 9 2.52 5.64 -37.93
N ARG A 10 3.72 5.65 -38.57
CA ARG A 10 4.78 6.63 -38.24
C ARG A 10 4.38 8.08 -38.46
N ARG A 11 3.36 8.37 -39.29
CA ARG A 11 2.87 9.75 -39.48
C ARG A 11 2.45 10.38 -38.15
N ASN A 12 1.81 9.60 -37.26
CA ASN A 12 1.37 10.06 -35.96
C ASN A 12 2.51 10.19 -34.93
N ARG A 13 3.73 9.79 -35.27
CA ARG A 13 4.92 9.84 -34.40
C ARG A 13 5.91 10.92 -34.79
N GLU A 14 5.83 11.43 -36.00
CA GLU A 14 6.84 12.32 -36.59
C GLU A 14 6.98 13.63 -35.82
N GLN A 15 5.86 14.31 -35.56
CA GLN A 15 5.83 15.64 -34.97
C GLN A 15 5.23 15.62 -33.55
N ASP A 16 5.75 16.51 -32.69
CA ASP A 16 5.33 16.55 -31.29
C ASP A 16 3.83 16.84 -31.11
N PHE A 17 3.29 17.82 -31.85
CA PHE A 17 1.86 18.15 -31.75
C PHE A 17 0.95 16.96 -32.09
N VAL A 18 1.34 16.14 -33.08
CA VAL A 18 0.57 14.93 -33.44
C VAL A 18 0.64 13.90 -32.33
N ARG A 19 1.87 13.62 -31.79
CA ARG A 19 2.02 12.70 -30.63
C ARG A 19 1.17 13.13 -29.46
N ARG A 20 1.10 14.44 -29.19
CA ARG A 20 0.24 15.00 -28.11
C ARG A 20 -1.24 14.82 -28.39
N LEU A 21 -1.69 14.99 -29.65
CA LEU A 21 -3.10 14.84 -30.05
C LEU A 21 -3.59 13.38 -29.96
N VAL A 22 -2.73 12.42 -30.33
CA VAL A 22 -3.12 11.01 -30.38
C VAL A 22 -2.79 10.23 -29.10
N ARG A 23 -2.29 10.91 -28.07
CA ARG A 23 -1.96 10.31 -26.79
C ARG A 23 -3.23 9.85 -26.08
N GLU A 24 -3.30 8.54 -25.79
CA GLU A 24 -4.48 7.91 -25.19
C GLU A 24 -4.55 8.15 -23.68
N ASN A 25 -3.40 8.20 -22.99
CA ASN A 25 -3.34 8.36 -21.54
C ASN A 25 -2.38 9.49 -21.16
N ARG A 26 -2.64 10.11 -20.02
CA ARG A 26 -1.75 11.08 -19.38
C ARG A 26 -1.64 10.72 -17.91
N VAL A 27 -0.44 10.80 -17.37
CA VAL A 27 -0.19 10.69 -15.94
C VAL A 27 -0.18 12.10 -15.35
N SER A 28 -0.91 12.30 -14.27
CA SER A 28 -0.97 13.53 -13.48
C SER A 28 -0.73 13.22 -12.00
N ALA A 29 -0.66 14.23 -11.17
CA ALA A 29 -0.58 14.05 -9.72
C ALA A 29 -1.79 13.27 -9.17
N ASP A 30 -2.97 13.41 -9.79
CA ASP A 30 -4.20 12.72 -9.40
C ASP A 30 -4.12 11.18 -9.52
N ASP A 31 -3.15 10.67 -10.27
CA ASP A 31 -2.93 9.24 -10.46
C ASP A 31 -1.98 8.65 -9.39
N LEU A 32 -1.45 9.47 -8.47
CA LEU A 32 -0.39 9.10 -7.56
C LEU A 32 -0.87 9.08 -6.10
N ILE A 33 -0.44 8.04 -5.37
CA ILE A 33 -0.52 7.93 -3.91
C ILE A 33 0.91 7.88 -3.38
N TYR A 34 1.27 8.77 -2.44
CA TYR A 34 2.62 8.81 -1.88
C TYR A 34 2.72 7.97 -0.61
N PRO A 35 3.55 6.91 -0.57
CA PRO A 35 3.82 6.16 0.65
C PRO A 35 4.76 6.94 1.57
N MET A 36 4.34 7.11 2.84
CA MET A 36 5.08 7.87 3.85
C MET A 36 5.36 6.98 5.07
N PHE A 37 6.62 6.99 5.55
CA PHE A 37 7.02 6.24 6.73
C PHE A 37 7.06 7.15 7.95
N VAL A 38 6.34 6.74 9.02
CA VAL A 38 6.25 7.51 10.26
C VAL A 38 6.96 6.81 11.42
N ILE A 39 7.58 7.61 12.30
CA ILE A 39 8.27 7.16 13.51
C ILE A 39 7.89 8.04 14.70
N ASP A 40 8.12 7.52 15.89
CA ASP A 40 8.04 8.31 17.11
C ASP A 40 9.14 9.38 17.20
N GLY A 41 8.89 10.41 18.02
CA GLY A 41 9.84 11.50 18.26
C GLY A 41 9.29 12.87 17.86
N THR A 42 10.15 13.86 17.92
CA THR A 42 9.87 15.26 17.55
C THR A 42 11.04 15.79 16.75
N ASN A 43 10.77 16.41 15.62
CA ASN A 43 11.76 16.91 14.67
C ASN A 43 12.83 15.85 14.31
N THR A 44 12.36 14.60 14.18
CA THR A 44 13.24 13.45 13.91
C THR A 44 13.02 12.96 12.48
N GLN A 45 14.11 12.85 11.74
CA GLN A 45 14.16 12.28 10.40
C GLN A 45 15.27 11.23 10.38
N THR A 46 14.95 10.03 9.84
CA THR A 46 15.92 8.94 9.71
C THR A 46 15.86 8.38 8.29
N ASP A 47 16.97 8.47 7.58
CA ASP A 47 17.04 7.94 6.21
C ASP A 47 16.86 6.42 6.19
N ILE A 48 16.31 5.93 5.08
CA ILE A 48 16.18 4.50 4.80
C ILE A 48 17.29 4.14 3.79
N PRO A 49 18.38 3.50 4.22
CA PRO A 49 19.55 3.27 3.34
C PRO A 49 19.22 2.49 2.07
N SER A 50 18.26 1.56 2.18
CA SER A 50 17.79 0.73 1.06
C SER A 50 16.80 1.44 0.12
N MET A 51 16.38 2.68 0.46
CA MET A 51 15.49 3.52 -0.33
C MET A 51 16.05 4.95 -0.45
N PRO A 52 17.04 5.19 -1.33
CA PRO A 52 17.71 6.48 -1.45
C PRO A 52 16.74 7.65 -1.63
N GLY A 53 16.87 8.69 -0.80
CA GLY A 53 16.01 9.88 -0.83
C GLY A 53 14.69 9.73 -0.06
N ILE A 54 14.42 8.56 0.54
CA ILE A 54 13.24 8.33 1.38
C ILE A 54 13.67 8.22 2.84
N SER A 55 12.92 8.87 3.72
CA SER A 55 13.18 8.89 5.16
C SER A 55 11.94 8.51 5.97
N ARG A 56 12.17 8.05 7.19
CA ARG A 56 11.14 7.95 8.23
C ARG A 56 11.02 9.31 8.91
N LEU A 57 9.83 9.76 9.14
CA LEU A 57 9.53 11.11 9.67
C LEU A 57 8.75 11.03 10.97
N SER A 58 9.15 11.82 11.97
CA SER A 58 8.28 12.06 13.14
C SER A 58 6.99 12.77 12.71
N VAL A 59 5.94 12.66 13.52
CA VAL A 59 4.59 13.15 13.16
C VAL A 59 4.59 14.63 12.75
N ASP A 60 5.35 15.46 13.43
CA ASP A 60 5.46 16.90 13.12
C ASP A 60 6.14 17.17 11.77
N LEU A 61 7.10 16.35 11.37
CA LEU A 61 7.72 16.40 10.04
C LEU A 61 6.83 15.79 8.97
N ALA A 62 6.12 14.70 9.28
CA ALA A 62 5.13 14.09 8.38
C ALA A 62 4.01 15.09 8.04
N VAL A 63 3.57 15.92 8.97
CA VAL A 63 2.61 17.02 8.71
C VAL A 63 3.17 18.06 7.73
N LYS A 64 4.45 18.41 7.83
CA LYS A 64 5.09 19.34 6.88
C LYS A 64 5.19 18.74 5.48
N GLU A 65 5.59 17.48 5.40
CA GLU A 65 5.67 16.73 4.16
C GLU A 65 4.28 16.61 3.51
N ALA A 66 3.25 16.27 4.28
CA ALA A 66 1.86 16.18 3.79
C ALA A 66 1.36 17.49 3.19
N LYS A 67 1.69 18.65 3.79
CA LYS A 67 1.37 19.97 3.23
C LYS A 67 2.03 20.20 1.87
N MET A 68 3.33 19.90 1.77
CA MET A 68 4.09 20.03 0.52
C MET A 68 3.51 19.13 -0.58
N LEU A 69 3.19 17.87 -0.27
CA LEU A 69 2.62 16.92 -1.22
C LEU A 69 1.25 17.39 -1.72
N PHE A 70 0.42 17.91 -0.84
CA PHE A 70 -0.88 18.48 -1.19
C PHE A 70 -0.73 19.71 -2.10
N GLU A 71 0.22 20.61 -1.81
CA GLU A 71 0.53 21.77 -2.66
C GLU A 71 1.07 21.37 -4.04
N LEU A 72 1.71 20.20 -4.16
CA LEU A 72 2.13 19.61 -5.44
C LEU A 72 0.97 18.95 -6.20
N GLY A 73 -0.23 18.90 -5.61
CA GLY A 73 -1.45 18.38 -6.22
C GLY A 73 -1.67 16.88 -6.01
N LEU A 74 -0.95 16.22 -5.09
CA LEU A 74 -1.22 14.81 -4.77
C LEU A 74 -2.54 14.69 -4.00
N PRO A 75 -3.45 13.77 -4.40
CA PRO A 75 -4.74 13.60 -3.77
C PRO A 75 -4.67 12.82 -2.46
N ALA A 76 -3.68 11.92 -2.29
CA ALA A 76 -3.61 11.04 -1.14
C ALA A 76 -2.19 10.59 -0.78
N ILE A 77 -2.03 10.24 0.50
CA ILE A 77 -0.84 9.59 1.05
C ILE A 77 -1.21 8.26 1.70
N ALA A 78 -0.26 7.31 1.72
CA ALA A 78 -0.40 6.05 2.45
C ALA A 78 0.61 6.00 3.60
N LEU A 79 0.14 5.80 4.84
CA LEU A 79 0.97 5.83 6.05
C LEU A 79 1.43 4.43 6.45
N PHE A 80 2.74 4.30 6.68
CA PHE A 80 3.39 3.08 7.17
C PHE A 80 4.22 3.38 8.42
N PRO A 81 3.94 2.76 9.58
CA PRO A 81 4.69 3.01 10.79
C PRO A 81 5.98 2.18 10.88
N ASN A 82 6.99 2.76 11.52
CA ASN A 82 8.07 2.00 12.12
C ASN A 82 7.92 2.08 13.64
N VAL A 83 7.27 1.08 14.20
CA VAL A 83 6.97 1.00 15.64
C VAL A 83 8.21 0.59 16.42
N GLU A 84 8.44 1.18 17.58
CA GLU A 84 9.54 0.79 18.47
C GLU A 84 9.44 -0.69 18.87
N SER A 85 10.58 -1.37 18.92
CA SER A 85 10.64 -2.81 19.21
C SER A 85 10.05 -3.19 20.56
N THR A 86 10.08 -2.29 21.53
CA THR A 86 9.52 -2.46 22.88
C THR A 86 7.98 -2.50 22.90
N LEU A 87 7.32 -1.95 21.89
CA LEU A 87 5.87 -1.95 21.73
C LEU A 87 5.36 -3.11 20.89
N ARG A 88 6.24 -3.88 20.26
CA ARG A 88 5.86 -5.03 19.45
C ARG A 88 5.58 -6.25 20.33
N THR A 89 4.44 -6.88 20.10
CA THR A 89 3.98 -8.05 20.86
C THR A 89 3.74 -9.25 19.94
N LEU A 90 3.47 -10.43 20.49
CA LEU A 90 3.15 -11.61 19.67
C LEU A 90 1.80 -11.47 18.93
N ASP A 91 0.88 -10.72 19.51
CA ASP A 91 -0.47 -10.50 18.99
C ASP A 91 -0.64 -9.15 18.26
N GLY A 92 0.43 -8.33 18.17
CA GLY A 92 0.41 -7.05 17.50
C GLY A 92 -0.53 -6.01 18.14
N ALA A 93 -0.76 -6.04 19.45
CA ALA A 93 -1.75 -5.24 20.14
C ALA A 93 -1.61 -3.71 19.91
N GLU A 94 -0.42 -3.21 19.63
CA GLU A 94 -0.18 -1.80 19.32
C GLU A 94 -0.88 -1.36 18.02
N ALA A 95 -1.26 -2.29 17.12
CA ALA A 95 -1.97 -2.00 15.88
C ALA A 95 -3.34 -1.32 16.09
N TYR A 96 -3.99 -1.62 17.22
CA TYR A 96 -5.30 -1.08 17.59
C TYR A 96 -5.25 -0.20 18.85
N ASN A 97 -4.09 0.36 19.16
CA ASN A 97 -3.95 1.39 20.19
C ASN A 97 -4.42 2.74 19.65
N GLU A 98 -5.51 3.28 20.21
CA GLU A 98 -6.08 4.58 19.81
C GLU A 98 -5.10 5.74 19.95
N GLN A 99 -4.12 5.64 20.84
CA GLN A 99 -3.05 6.63 21.05
C GLN A 99 -1.74 6.25 20.34
N GLY A 100 -1.77 5.18 19.53
CA GLY A 100 -0.62 4.69 18.78
C GLY A 100 -0.13 5.69 17.71
N LEU A 101 1.00 5.37 17.12
CA LEU A 101 1.69 6.23 16.16
C LEU A 101 0.81 6.58 14.94
N VAL A 102 0.16 5.59 14.32
CA VAL A 102 -0.65 5.81 13.11
C VAL A 102 -1.88 6.66 13.39
N PRO A 103 -2.75 6.35 14.37
CA PRO A 103 -3.89 7.22 14.70
C PRO A 103 -3.48 8.63 15.07
N THR A 104 -2.33 8.80 15.74
CA THR A 104 -1.78 10.13 16.11
C THR A 104 -1.35 10.91 14.86
N ALA A 105 -0.65 10.24 13.92
CA ALA A 105 -0.25 10.85 12.65
C ALA A 105 -1.48 11.24 11.80
N VAL A 106 -2.49 10.36 11.70
CA VAL A 106 -3.75 10.63 10.98
C VAL A 106 -4.42 11.89 11.53
N ARG A 107 -4.64 11.97 12.84
CA ARG A 107 -5.26 13.15 13.46
C ARG A 107 -4.47 14.43 13.20
N ALA A 108 -3.15 14.38 13.34
CA ALA A 108 -2.30 15.55 13.15
C ALA A 108 -2.29 16.04 11.68
N ILE A 109 -2.22 15.13 10.73
CA ILE A 109 -2.23 15.46 9.29
C ILE A 109 -3.62 15.98 8.89
N LYS A 110 -4.71 15.33 9.32
CA LYS A 110 -6.08 15.79 9.03
C LYS A 110 -6.38 17.16 9.61
N ALA A 111 -5.88 17.47 10.80
CA ALA A 111 -6.02 18.80 11.39
C ALA A 111 -5.27 19.88 10.58
N ALA A 112 -4.17 19.54 9.93
CA ALA A 112 -3.32 20.47 9.19
C ALA A 112 -3.69 20.58 7.68
N VAL A 113 -4.16 19.49 7.07
CA VAL A 113 -4.48 19.36 5.63
C VAL A 113 -5.75 18.50 5.50
N PRO A 114 -6.94 19.04 5.84
CA PRO A 114 -8.17 18.26 5.90
C PRO A 114 -8.59 17.62 4.56
N ASP A 115 -8.22 18.23 3.44
CA ASP A 115 -8.59 17.79 2.09
C ASP A 115 -7.64 16.73 1.50
N LEU A 116 -6.49 16.46 2.15
CA LEU A 116 -5.60 15.40 1.71
C LEU A 116 -6.16 14.03 2.15
N GLY A 117 -6.32 13.11 1.20
CA GLY A 117 -6.74 11.74 1.48
C GLY A 117 -5.67 10.99 2.29
N ILE A 118 -6.08 10.32 3.37
CA ILE A 118 -5.19 9.49 4.19
C ILE A 118 -5.61 8.03 4.08
N ILE A 119 -4.68 7.20 3.61
CA ILE A 119 -4.80 5.76 3.50
C ILE A 119 -3.97 5.14 4.64
N THR A 120 -4.57 4.25 5.43
CA THR A 120 -3.86 3.49 6.44
C THR A 120 -3.82 2.02 6.07
N ASP A 121 -2.66 1.41 6.21
CA ASP A 121 -2.48 -0.03 6.04
C ASP A 121 -3.18 -0.79 7.18
N ALA A 122 -3.79 -1.94 6.87
CA ALA A 122 -4.28 -2.89 7.85
C ALA A 122 -3.52 -4.20 7.70
N ALA A 123 -2.51 -4.37 8.54
CA ALA A 123 -1.65 -5.54 8.65
C ALA A 123 -0.89 -5.47 9.97
N LEU A 124 -0.43 -6.60 10.49
CA LEU A 124 0.19 -6.64 11.82
C LEU A 124 1.71 -6.67 11.81
N ASP A 125 2.38 -6.80 10.66
CA ASP A 125 3.85 -6.95 10.59
C ASP A 125 4.67 -5.80 11.20
N PRO A 126 4.23 -4.52 11.22
CA PRO A 126 4.94 -3.47 11.95
C PRO A 126 4.81 -3.59 13.47
N TYR A 127 3.82 -4.33 13.96
CA TYR A 127 3.39 -4.41 15.37
C TYR A 127 3.70 -5.74 16.02
N THR A 128 3.97 -6.78 15.22
CA THR A 128 4.32 -8.11 15.74
C THR A 128 5.82 -8.25 16.00
N SER A 129 6.17 -8.94 17.10
CA SER A 129 7.57 -9.21 17.45
C SER A 129 8.24 -10.23 16.52
N HIS A 130 7.47 -10.98 15.73
CA HIS A 130 7.93 -11.96 14.74
C HIS A 130 7.85 -11.47 13.28
N GLY A 131 7.27 -10.28 13.01
CA GLY A 131 7.24 -9.65 11.68
C GLY A 131 6.32 -10.30 10.65
N GLN A 132 5.39 -11.17 11.06
CA GLN A 132 4.32 -11.68 10.19
C GLN A 132 3.14 -10.72 10.17
N ASP A 133 2.36 -10.75 9.09
CA ASP A 133 1.20 -9.86 8.89
C ASP A 133 -0.02 -10.24 9.76
N GLY A 134 0.05 -11.38 10.46
CA GLY A 134 -0.99 -11.90 11.35
C GLY A 134 -0.44 -12.59 12.59
N ILE A 135 -1.33 -13.11 13.41
CA ILE A 135 -1.06 -13.73 14.70
C ILE A 135 -0.66 -15.20 14.49
N LEU A 136 0.43 -15.62 15.12
CA LEU A 136 0.93 -16.98 15.03
C LEU A 136 0.30 -17.93 16.06
N ASN A 137 0.03 -19.17 15.64
CA ASN A 137 -0.26 -20.27 16.53
C ASN A 137 1.01 -20.93 17.09
N ALA A 138 0.83 -21.99 17.86
CA ALA A 138 1.94 -22.76 18.47
C ALA A 138 2.89 -23.42 17.44
N ASP A 139 2.41 -23.64 16.22
CA ASP A 139 3.18 -24.24 15.11
C ASP A 139 3.86 -23.18 14.23
N ASN A 140 3.83 -21.90 14.64
CA ASN A 140 4.32 -20.76 13.88
C ASN A 140 3.58 -20.54 12.53
N TYR A 141 2.34 -20.97 12.44
CA TYR A 141 1.46 -20.71 11.33
C TYR A 141 0.59 -19.47 11.64
N VAL A 142 0.38 -18.58 10.67
CA VAL A 142 -0.52 -17.42 10.82
C VAL A 142 -1.96 -17.90 10.82
N GLU A 143 -2.67 -17.67 11.91
CA GLU A 143 -4.08 -18.01 12.04
C GLU A 143 -4.98 -16.92 11.46
N ASN A 144 -5.86 -17.32 10.54
CA ASN A 144 -6.72 -16.44 9.79
C ASN A 144 -7.70 -15.69 10.72
N ASP A 145 -8.58 -16.39 11.41
CA ASP A 145 -9.75 -15.81 12.06
C ASP A 145 -9.40 -14.88 13.22
N ILE A 146 -8.41 -15.23 14.04
CA ILE A 146 -7.94 -14.37 15.12
C ILE A 146 -7.19 -13.14 14.58
N THR A 147 -6.54 -13.28 13.43
CA THR A 147 -5.89 -12.15 12.75
C THR A 147 -6.95 -11.19 12.20
N VAL A 148 -7.99 -11.69 11.54
CA VAL A 148 -9.11 -10.87 11.02
C VAL A 148 -9.75 -10.05 12.13
N GLU A 149 -9.93 -10.62 13.34
CA GLU A 149 -10.48 -9.88 14.47
C GLU A 149 -9.55 -8.71 14.91
N ALA A 150 -8.23 -8.90 14.91
CA ALA A 150 -7.29 -7.83 15.19
C ALA A 150 -7.31 -6.74 14.09
N LEU A 151 -7.45 -7.13 12.81
CA LEU A 151 -7.55 -6.20 11.68
C LEU A 151 -8.84 -5.36 11.70
N ARG A 152 -9.96 -5.94 12.12
CA ARG A 152 -11.22 -5.21 12.36
C ARG A 152 -11.01 -4.06 13.35
N ARG A 153 -10.36 -4.35 14.49
CA ARG A 153 -10.05 -3.37 15.53
C ARG A 153 -9.08 -2.31 15.03
N GLN A 154 -8.06 -2.69 14.29
CA GLN A 154 -7.10 -1.76 13.67
C GLN A 154 -7.83 -0.80 12.71
N ALA A 155 -8.68 -1.31 11.84
CA ALA A 155 -9.46 -0.52 10.89
C ALA A 155 -10.38 0.49 11.61
N SER A 156 -11.10 0.05 12.65
CA SER A 156 -11.96 0.90 13.48
C SER A 156 -11.20 2.06 14.08
N VAL A 157 -10.07 1.79 14.72
CA VAL A 157 -9.22 2.81 15.35
C VAL A 157 -8.67 3.82 14.34
N CYS A 158 -8.23 3.36 13.18
CA CYS A 158 -7.73 4.24 12.12
C CYS A 158 -8.86 5.11 11.53
N ALA A 159 -10.03 4.55 11.28
CA ALA A 159 -11.19 5.30 10.79
C ALA A 159 -11.65 6.35 11.82
N ALA A 160 -11.72 5.99 13.10
CA ALA A 160 -12.05 6.92 14.19
C ALA A 160 -11.01 8.07 14.32
N ALA A 161 -9.77 7.84 13.95
CA ALA A 161 -8.73 8.88 13.89
C ALA A 161 -8.90 9.82 12.68
N GLY A 162 -9.69 9.45 11.67
CA GLY A 162 -9.98 10.25 10.46
C GLY A 162 -9.33 9.72 9.19
N ALA A 163 -8.91 8.43 9.14
CA ALA A 163 -8.47 7.82 7.90
C ALA A 163 -9.62 7.76 6.88
N ASP A 164 -9.34 8.15 5.63
CA ASP A 164 -10.33 8.16 4.55
C ASP A 164 -10.47 6.80 3.87
N VAL A 165 -9.40 6.00 3.91
CA VAL A 165 -9.31 4.69 3.28
C VAL A 165 -8.56 3.73 4.21
N ILE A 166 -9.12 2.55 4.41
CA ILE A 166 -8.43 1.40 5.02
C ILE A 166 -7.95 0.49 3.91
N ALA A 167 -6.68 0.10 3.96
CA ALA A 167 -6.05 -0.70 2.91
C ALA A 167 -5.50 -2.02 3.49
N PRO A 168 -6.33 -3.07 3.62
CA PRO A 168 -5.90 -4.36 4.16
C PRO A 168 -4.86 -5.01 3.23
N SER A 169 -3.66 -5.23 3.76
CA SER A 169 -2.52 -5.80 3.03
C SER A 169 -2.04 -7.15 3.59
N ASP A 170 -2.77 -7.68 4.53
CA ASP A 170 -2.47 -8.88 5.30
C ASP A 170 -2.68 -10.20 4.54
N MET A 171 -3.62 -10.24 3.59
CA MET A 171 -4.02 -11.40 2.78
C MET A 171 -4.75 -12.52 3.55
N MET A 172 -5.44 -12.18 4.64
CA MET A 172 -6.32 -13.14 5.33
C MET A 172 -7.66 -13.29 4.60
N ASP A 173 -8.23 -14.49 4.61
CA ASP A 173 -9.53 -14.75 4.00
C ASP A 173 -10.65 -14.05 4.77
N GLY A 174 -11.56 -13.38 4.06
CA GLY A 174 -12.73 -12.71 4.65
C GLY A 174 -12.44 -11.38 5.38
N ARG A 175 -11.18 -10.88 5.33
CA ARG A 175 -10.79 -9.65 6.04
C ARG A 175 -11.50 -8.39 5.54
N VAL A 176 -11.78 -8.32 4.25
CA VAL A 176 -12.45 -7.13 3.66
C VAL A 176 -13.88 -7.05 4.17
N GLY A 177 -14.62 -8.15 4.15
CA GLY A 177 -15.99 -8.23 4.67
C GLY A 177 -16.08 -7.91 6.16
N ALA A 178 -15.15 -8.46 6.94
CA ALA A 178 -15.08 -8.22 8.38
C ALA A 178 -14.77 -6.74 8.71
N ILE A 179 -13.84 -6.12 7.99
CA ILE A 179 -13.51 -4.69 8.12
C ILE A 179 -14.71 -3.83 7.70
N ARG A 180 -15.38 -4.14 6.59
CA ARG A 180 -16.56 -3.40 6.13
C ARG A 180 -17.68 -3.42 7.16
N GLU A 181 -18.00 -4.61 7.69
CA GLU A 181 -19.00 -4.77 8.76
C GLU A 181 -18.66 -3.93 10.00
N GLN A 182 -17.38 -3.93 10.40
CA GLN A 182 -16.93 -3.14 11.55
C GLN A 182 -17.08 -1.64 11.31
N LEU A 183 -16.60 -1.15 10.17
CA LEU A 183 -16.70 0.26 9.82
C LEU A 183 -18.16 0.74 9.75
N ASP A 184 -19.06 -0.08 9.21
CA ASP A 184 -20.49 0.24 9.16
C ASP A 184 -21.13 0.25 10.57
N THR A 185 -20.76 -0.71 11.43
CA THR A 185 -21.20 -0.78 12.82
C THR A 185 -20.79 0.47 13.61
N ASP A 186 -19.56 0.93 13.39
CA ASP A 186 -18.99 2.12 14.03
C ASP A 186 -19.45 3.44 13.37
N GLN A 187 -20.37 3.38 12.39
CA GLN A 187 -20.90 4.51 11.62
C GLN A 187 -19.86 5.21 10.73
N HIS A 188 -18.76 4.55 10.41
CA HIS A 188 -17.75 4.99 9.42
C HIS A 188 -18.14 4.56 7.99
N ILE A 189 -19.40 4.71 7.62
CA ILE A 189 -20.00 4.22 6.37
C ILE A 189 -19.35 4.82 5.09
N ASN A 190 -18.66 5.95 5.21
CA ASN A 190 -17.98 6.61 4.10
C ASN A 190 -16.47 6.31 4.04
N THR A 191 -15.91 5.59 4.99
CA THR A 191 -14.53 5.12 4.93
C THR A 191 -14.42 4.02 3.87
N ARG A 192 -13.56 4.22 2.88
CA ARG A 192 -13.38 3.30 1.76
C ARG A 192 -12.45 2.16 2.15
N ILE A 193 -12.56 1.06 1.41
CA ILE A 193 -11.61 -0.05 1.50
C ILE A 193 -10.87 -0.17 0.17
N MET A 194 -9.53 -0.05 0.22
CA MET A 194 -8.62 -0.35 -0.89
C MET A 194 -7.89 -1.65 -0.59
N ALA A 195 -8.43 -2.76 -1.06
CA ALA A 195 -7.88 -4.08 -0.76
C ALA A 195 -6.61 -4.37 -1.58
N TYR A 196 -5.57 -4.88 -0.92
CA TYR A 196 -4.41 -5.48 -1.60
C TYR A 196 -4.82 -6.88 -2.08
N SER A 197 -5.73 -6.92 -3.04
CA SER A 197 -6.41 -8.15 -3.47
C SER A 197 -5.49 -9.15 -4.17
N ALA A 198 -4.49 -8.67 -4.91
CA ALA A 198 -3.51 -9.52 -5.58
C ALA A 198 -2.10 -9.18 -5.08
N LYS A 199 -1.75 -9.67 -3.88
CA LYS A 199 -0.44 -9.47 -3.26
C LYS A 199 0.38 -10.74 -3.30
N TYR A 200 1.44 -10.73 -4.09
CA TYR A 200 2.32 -11.85 -4.32
C TYR A 200 3.48 -11.91 -3.32
N ALA A 201 3.87 -13.11 -2.91
CA ALA A 201 5.13 -13.33 -2.21
C ALA A 201 6.30 -12.90 -3.11
N SER A 202 7.17 -11.99 -2.63
CA SER A 202 8.18 -11.37 -3.46
C SER A 202 9.44 -10.99 -2.69
N SER A 203 10.60 -11.14 -3.34
CA SER A 203 11.88 -10.61 -2.87
C SER A 203 11.97 -9.09 -3.00
N TYR A 204 11.13 -8.46 -3.80
CA TYR A 204 11.05 -7.00 -3.96
C TYR A 204 10.61 -6.24 -2.69
N TYR A 205 10.14 -6.93 -1.65
CA TYR A 205 9.78 -6.31 -0.37
C TYR A 205 10.99 -6.07 0.58
N GLY A 206 12.20 -6.44 0.18
CA GLY A 206 13.39 -6.29 1.03
C GLY A 206 13.56 -4.90 1.64
N PRO A 207 13.62 -3.81 0.85
CA PRO A 207 13.77 -2.46 1.37
C PRO A 207 12.60 -1.97 2.23
N PHE A 208 11.37 -2.41 1.95
CA PHE A 208 10.20 -2.09 2.80
C PHE A 208 10.32 -2.69 4.20
N ARG A 209 10.80 -3.94 4.30
CA ARG A 209 11.05 -4.58 5.62
C ARG A 209 12.08 -3.81 6.44
N ASP A 210 13.09 -3.22 5.78
CA ASP A 210 14.02 -2.30 6.42
C ASP A 210 13.29 -1.02 6.88
N ALA A 211 12.47 -0.41 6.03
CA ALA A 211 11.74 0.82 6.31
C ALA A 211 10.82 0.72 7.54
N VAL A 212 10.07 -0.37 7.69
CA VAL A 212 9.18 -0.61 8.84
C VAL A 212 9.86 -1.35 10.00
N GLY A 213 11.16 -1.66 9.87
CA GLY A 213 11.95 -2.33 10.91
C GLY A 213 11.62 -3.81 11.12
N ALA A 214 10.98 -4.47 10.14
CA ALA A 214 10.62 -5.88 10.21
C ALA A 214 11.73 -6.83 9.73
N SER A 215 12.83 -6.32 9.16
CA SER A 215 13.92 -7.14 8.61
C SER A 215 14.61 -8.03 9.66
N ALA A 216 14.75 -7.54 10.88
CA ALA A 216 15.39 -8.26 11.97
C ALA A 216 14.49 -9.34 12.60
N THR A 217 13.18 -9.19 12.50
CA THR A 217 12.19 -10.05 13.16
C THR A 217 11.75 -11.23 12.29
N LEU A 218 11.76 -11.08 10.97
CA LEU A 218 11.39 -12.13 10.01
C LEU A 218 12.56 -13.12 9.71
N ALA A 219 13.60 -13.17 10.52
CA ALA A 219 14.94 -13.73 10.28
C ALA A 219 15.00 -15.08 9.50
N THR A 220 14.04 -15.99 9.65
CA THR A 220 13.97 -17.28 8.93
C THR A 220 12.59 -17.60 8.36
N GLY A 221 11.59 -16.77 8.63
CA GLY A 221 10.21 -16.95 8.16
C GLY A 221 9.99 -16.46 6.73
N ASN A 222 8.97 -17.00 6.10
CA ASN A 222 8.45 -16.48 4.82
C ASN A 222 6.95 -16.20 4.96
N LYS A 223 6.38 -15.49 4.00
CA LYS A 223 4.96 -15.10 3.97
C LYS A 223 4.15 -15.90 2.94
N LYS A 224 4.68 -17.03 2.47
CA LYS A 224 4.07 -17.84 1.39
C LYS A 224 2.83 -18.62 1.81
N THR A 225 2.53 -18.68 3.09
CA THR A 225 1.33 -19.34 3.61
C THR A 225 0.07 -18.48 3.46
N TYR A 226 0.23 -17.20 3.13
CA TYR A 226 -0.89 -16.27 2.93
C TYR A 226 -0.69 -15.26 1.79
N GLN A 227 0.54 -14.98 1.36
CA GLN A 227 0.77 -14.22 0.12
C GLN A 227 0.77 -15.16 -1.07
N MET A 228 0.19 -14.72 -2.19
CA MET A 228 0.01 -15.51 -3.41
C MET A 228 1.32 -16.04 -3.98
N ASP A 229 1.28 -17.20 -4.60
CA ASP A 229 2.41 -17.73 -5.36
C ASP A 229 2.69 -16.87 -6.60
N SER A 230 3.97 -16.57 -6.83
CA SER A 230 4.41 -15.70 -7.92
C SER A 230 4.06 -16.21 -9.33
N ALA A 231 3.72 -17.49 -9.47
CA ALA A 231 3.37 -18.12 -10.74
C ALA A 231 1.85 -18.16 -11.02
N ASN A 232 1.01 -17.73 -10.05
CA ASN A 232 -0.44 -17.87 -10.14
C ASN A 232 -1.10 -16.56 -10.60
N SER A 233 -1.55 -16.51 -11.82
CA SER A 233 -2.21 -15.34 -12.40
C SER A 233 -3.75 -15.44 -12.35
N ASP A 234 -4.31 -16.66 -12.40
CA ASP A 234 -5.77 -16.86 -12.31
C ASP A 234 -6.30 -16.71 -10.89
N GLU A 235 -5.52 -17.11 -9.88
CA GLU A 235 -5.80 -16.91 -8.47
C GLU A 235 -6.05 -15.43 -8.14
N ALA A 236 -5.29 -14.52 -8.76
CA ALA A 236 -5.49 -13.07 -8.59
C ALA A 236 -6.90 -12.62 -8.95
N LEU A 237 -7.53 -13.23 -9.96
CA LEU A 237 -8.90 -12.88 -10.32
C LEU A 237 -9.92 -13.42 -9.31
N HIS A 238 -9.64 -14.57 -8.69
CA HIS A 238 -10.49 -15.10 -7.62
C HIS A 238 -10.40 -14.23 -6.36
N GLU A 239 -9.20 -13.86 -5.92
CA GLU A 239 -8.97 -12.97 -4.78
C GLU A 239 -9.66 -11.62 -4.97
N VAL A 240 -9.48 -11.00 -6.14
CA VAL A 240 -10.12 -9.73 -6.47
C VAL A 240 -11.66 -9.86 -6.48
N ALA A 241 -12.21 -10.96 -7.00
CA ALA A 241 -13.65 -11.19 -7.02
C ALA A 241 -14.22 -11.28 -5.60
N LEU A 242 -13.55 -12.01 -4.70
CA LEU A 242 -13.94 -12.15 -3.30
C LEU A 242 -13.87 -10.81 -2.57
N ASP A 243 -12.77 -10.07 -2.69
CA ASP A 243 -12.64 -8.77 -2.05
C ASP A 243 -13.71 -7.75 -2.51
N ILE A 244 -14.08 -7.76 -3.80
CA ILE A 244 -15.17 -6.93 -4.32
C ILE A 244 -16.53 -7.36 -3.73
N GLU A 245 -16.82 -8.66 -3.67
CA GLU A 245 -18.05 -9.20 -3.08
C GLU A 245 -18.14 -8.87 -1.58
N GLU A 246 -17.02 -8.88 -0.89
CA GLU A 246 -16.88 -8.50 0.53
C GLU A 246 -17.01 -6.99 0.78
N GLY A 247 -16.99 -6.16 -0.25
CA GLY A 247 -17.22 -4.71 -0.14
C GLY A 247 -15.99 -3.82 -0.32
N ALA A 248 -14.95 -4.28 -1.02
CA ALA A 248 -13.86 -3.42 -1.43
C ALA A 248 -14.34 -2.38 -2.46
N ASP A 249 -14.04 -1.10 -2.21
CA ASP A 249 -14.32 0.00 -3.14
C ASP A 249 -13.27 0.10 -4.25
N MET A 250 -12.06 -0.33 -3.95
CA MET A 250 -10.86 -0.26 -4.79
C MET A 250 -10.01 -1.49 -4.58
N VAL A 251 -9.29 -1.92 -5.61
CA VAL A 251 -8.41 -3.09 -5.55
C VAL A 251 -6.99 -2.75 -6.00
N MET A 252 -6.01 -3.48 -5.49
CA MET A 252 -4.60 -3.22 -5.75
C MET A 252 -3.85 -4.50 -6.09
N VAL A 253 -2.94 -4.42 -7.06
CA VAL A 253 -1.96 -5.46 -7.40
C VAL A 253 -0.59 -5.06 -6.83
N LYS A 254 0.08 -5.98 -6.14
CA LYS A 254 1.38 -5.76 -5.50
C LYS A 254 2.27 -7.00 -5.61
N PRO A 255 3.51 -6.89 -6.10
CA PRO A 255 4.17 -5.71 -6.71
C PRO A 255 3.52 -5.26 -8.03
N GLY A 256 3.82 -4.03 -8.48
CA GLY A 256 3.24 -3.43 -9.67
C GLY A 256 3.90 -3.90 -10.97
N GLN A 257 5.15 -3.54 -11.22
CA GLN A 257 5.84 -3.79 -12.49
C GLN A 257 5.96 -5.26 -12.89
N PRO A 258 6.28 -6.20 -11.98
CA PRO A 258 6.37 -7.61 -12.35
C PRO A 258 5.04 -8.22 -12.77
N TYR A 259 3.91 -7.56 -12.47
CA TYR A 259 2.55 -8.06 -12.65
C TYR A 259 1.65 -7.10 -13.43
N LEU A 260 2.20 -6.35 -14.41
CA LEU A 260 1.41 -5.47 -15.29
C LEU A 260 0.35 -6.22 -16.09
N ASP A 261 0.59 -7.47 -16.42
CA ASP A 261 -0.37 -8.37 -17.02
C ASP A 261 -1.56 -8.65 -16.10
N VAL A 262 -1.31 -8.88 -14.80
CA VAL A 262 -2.35 -9.06 -13.78
C VAL A 262 -3.12 -7.77 -13.56
N VAL A 263 -2.44 -6.61 -13.48
CA VAL A 263 -3.09 -5.29 -13.40
C VAL A 263 -4.06 -5.11 -14.57
N ARG A 264 -3.63 -5.44 -15.79
CA ARG A 264 -4.47 -5.35 -16.98
C ARG A 264 -5.64 -6.33 -16.93
N ARG A 265 -5.41 -7.58 -16.55
CA ARG A 265 -6.45 -8.61 -16.42
C ARG A 265 -7.52 -8.20 -15.41
N VAL A 266 -7.11 -7.73 -14.22
CA VAL A 266 -8.03 -7.25 -13.18
C VAL A 266 -8.88 -6.09 -13.71
N LYS A 267 -8.23 -5.07 -14.31
CA LYS A 267 -8.94 -3.90 -14.85
C LYS A 267 -9.94 -4.27 -15.94
N ASP A 268 -9.57 -5.15 -16.86
CA ASP A 268 -10.46 -5.57 -17.96
C ASP A 268 -11.62 -6.43 -17.47
N THR A 269 -11.39 -7.28 -16.47
CA THR A 269 -12.40 -8.21 -15.95
C THR A 269 -13.43 -7.50 -15.09
N PHE A 270 -13.00 -6.68 -14.13
CA PHE A 270 -13.89 -6.16 -13.09
C PHE A 270 -14.29 -4.70 -13.30
N GLN A 271 -13.53 -3.91 -14.06
CA GLN A 271 -13.78 -2.51 -14.39
C GLN A 271 -13.93 -1.58 -13.16
N VAL A 272 -13.45 -2.02 -12.00
CA VAL A 272 -13.36 -1.23 -10.76
C VAL A 272 -12.11 -0.36 -10.75
N PRO A 273 -12.01 0.62 -9.82
CA PRO A 273 -10.76 1.34 -9.58
C PRO A 273 -9.65 0.35 -9.22
N THR A 274 -8.59 0.31 -10.04
CA THR A 274 -7.49 -0.68 -9.93
C THR A 274 -6.18 0.06 -9.78
N PHE A 275 -5.46 -0.24 -8.72
CA PHE A 275 -4.17 0.35 -8.37
C PHE A 275 -3.03 -0.65 -8.52
N ALA A 276 -1.82 -0.14 -8.68
CA ALA A 276 -0.60 -0.92 -8.70
C ALA A 276 0.40 -0.31 -7.72
N TYR A 277 0.97 -1.14 -6.84
CA TYR A 277 1.99 -0.67 -5.91
C TYR A 277 3.38 -0.87 -6.50
N GLN A 278 4.05 0.21 -6.87
CA GLN A 278 5.47 0.18 -7.18
C GLN A 278 6.24 0.03 -5.85
N VAL A 279 6.66 -1.21 -5.54
CA VAL A 279 7.20 -1.54 -4.23
C VAL A 279 8.65 -1.08 -4.07
N SER A 280 9.12 -1.12 -2.84
CA SER A 280 10.44 -0.62 -2.43
C SER A 280 11.61 -1.22 -3.21
N GLY A 281 11.57 -2.50 -3.57
CA GLY A 281 12.59 -3.14 -4.41
C GLY A 281 12.58 -2.63 -5.85
N GLU A 282 11.40 -2.34 -6.41
CA GLU A 282 11.28 -1.70 -7.73
C GLU A 282 11.87 -0.29 -7.69
N TYR A 283 11.52 0.50 -6.67
CA TYR A 283 12.11 1.81 -6.44
C TYR A 283 13.64 1.74 -6.32
N ALA A 284 14.15 0.84 -5.48
CA ALA A 284 15.59 0.69 -5.28
C ALA A 284 16.34 0.32 -6.57
N MET A 285 15.76 -0.56 -7.41
CA MET A 285 16.34 -0.91 -8.71
C MET A 285 16.39 0.28 -9.66
N HIS A 286 15.31 1.08 -9.74
CA HIS A 286 15.30 2.29 -10.57
C HIS A 286 16.33 3.30 -10.08
N MET A 287 16.38 3.58 -8.77
CA MET A 287 17.36 4.50 -8.19
C MET A 287 18.81 4.05 -8.42
N ALA A 288 19.07 2.73 -8.34
CA ALA A 288 20.39 2.19 -8.65
C ALA A 288 20.77 2.44 -10.13
N ALA A 289 19.85 2.23 -11.06
CA ALA A 289 20.08 2.48 -12.48
C ALA A 289 20.22 3.98 -12.80
N ILE A 290 19.40 4.84 -12.16
CA ILE A 290 19.49 6.31 -12.30
C ILE A 290 20.86 6.81 -11.80
N ASN A 291 21.31 6.35 -10.62
CA ASN A 291 22.61 6.73 -10.04
C ASN A 291 23.80 6.32 -10.91
N GLN A 292 23.63 5.31 -11.78
CA GLN A 292 24.64 4.90 -12.77
C GLN A 292 24.48 5.62 -14.13
N GLY A 293 23.46 6.48 -14.27
CA GLY A 293 23.18 7.17 -15.54
C GLY A 293 22.61 6.25 -16.64
N TRP A 294 22.03 5.10 -16.26
CA TRP A 294 21.42 4.16 -17.21
C TRP A 294 19.94 4.43 -17.46
N LEU A 295 19.28 5.15 -16.55
CA LEU A 295 17.91 5.64 -16.66
C LEU A 295 17.85 7.13 -16.34
N ASP A 296 16.85 7.82 -16.90
CA ASP A 296 16.53 9.24 -16.65
C ASP A 296 15.58 9.35 -15.44
#